data_0167929e3b7303906ca37bd8d5c3df4d
#
_entry.id   0167929e3b7303906ca37bd8d5c3df4d
#
_cell.length_a   1.000
_cell.length_b   1.000
_cell.length_c   1.000
_cell.angle_alpha   90.00
_cell.angle_beta   90.00
_cell.angle_gamma   90.00
#
_symmetry.space_group_name_H-M   'P 1'
#
loop_
_entity.id
_entity.type
_entity.pdbx_description
1 polymer ?
#
loop_
_entity_poly.entity_id
_entity_poly.type
_entity_poly.pdbx_seq_one_letter_code
_entity_poly.pdbx_strand_id
1 'polypeptide(L)'
;MTKTPLASLGKQMLSSKQRVRAIAAALAIALSICINSAVAGDPFRSSNPQAIGPNTETAFKTMFQQGNYKQAKTQIQQAVSAEPNEPLAYAMAASLSYIEQDLNSMNSYAQKTREVGEKLAKTNPLRGNIYTAAGHFLEGANIIAKEGTAKGAPQALNKLRVVFQYLDAADKIAPNDPELNLLKGYMDLMLATNLPFSNPSEAIQRLEQKASPRYLAYRGMAVGYRDLKKYDRALEFANKSLAETPNNPEVLYLKAQILFSQSQGKDGNKTLLEEARKNFDAALAKPDQLPRSLVAEIFFEQCRTRNRLDSKSRDCDPMRDKIRDADGVWGPAALPPL
;
A
#
# COMPACT_ATOMS: atom_id res chain seq x y z
N MET A 1 -69.64 57.07 -17.89
CA MET A 1 -69.14 57.02 -19.28
C MET A 1 -67.72 57.52 -19.24
N THR A 2 -66.76 56.64 -19.34
CA THR A 2 -65.45 56.93 -19.97
C THR A 2 -64.67 55.60 -20.04
N LYS A 3 -64.31 55.24 -21.21
CA LYS A 3 -63.62 53.97 -21.60
C LYS A 3 -62.13 54.08 -21.30
N THR A 4 -61.58 53.09 -20.68
CA THR A 4 -60.11 52.87 -20.54
C THR A 4 -59.60 52.03 -21.75
N PRO A 5 -58.50 52.40 -22.39
CA PRO A 5 -57.90 51.57 -23.46
C PRO A 5 -56.90 50.55 -22.89
N LEU A 6 -57.01 49.32 -23.36
CA LEU A 6 -56.05 48.22 -23.14
C LEU A 6 -54.69 48.55 -23.76
N ALA A 7 -53.67 48.52 -22.93
CA ALA A 7 -52.27 48.55 -23.39
C ALA A 7 -51.84 47.17 -23.87
N SER A 8 -51.38 47.08 -25.11
CA SER A 8 -50.88 45.92 -25.79
C SER A 8 -49.50 45.49 -25.19
N LEU A 9 -49.40 44.30 -24.62
CA LEU A 9 -48.14 43.67 -24.28
C LEU A 9 -47.44 43.19 -25.58
N GLY A 10 -46.48 43.98 -26.04
CA GLY A 10 -45.58 43.57 -27.09
C GLY A 10 -44.68 42.42 -26.66
N LYS A 11 -44.92 41.24 -27.22
CA LYS A 11 -43.99 40.11 -27.15
C LYS A 11 -42.72 40.48 -27.96
N GLN A 12 -41.65 40.89 -27.32
CA GLN A 12 -40.33 40.95 -27.94
C GLN A 12 -39.88 39.53 -28.24
N MET A 13 -39.99 39.09 -29.48
CA MET A 13 -39.37 37.86 -29.99
C MET A 13 -37.85 38.13 -30.13
N LEU A 14 -37.06 37.53 -29.29
CA LEU A 14 -35.60 37.48 -29.43
C LEU A 14 -35.23 36.91 -30.80
N SER A 15 -34.33 37.56 -31.53
CA SER A 15 -33.84 37.11 -32.81
C SER A 15 -33.20 35.73 -32.74
N SER A 16 -33.20 34.95 -33.83
CA SER A 16 -32.60 33.61 -33.88
C SER A 16 -31.13 33.59 -33.38
N LYS A 17 -30.36 34.64 -33.66
CA LYS A 17 -28.99 34.82 -33.21
C LYS A 17 -28.87 35.02 -31.68
N GLN A 18 -29.86 35.69 -31.05
CA GLN A 18 -29.88 35.87 -29.59
C GLN A 18 -30.31 34.59 -28.86
N ARG A 19 -31.22 33.80 -29.46
CA ARG A 19 -31.57 32.46 -28.89
C ARG A 19 -30.42 31.48 -28.96
N VAL A 20 -29.64 31.46 -30.05
CA VAL A 20 -28.44 30.61 -30.19
C VAL A 20 -27.35 31.01 -29.20
N ARG A 21 -27.14 32.31 -28.96
CA ARG A 21 -26.19 32.79 -27.96
C ARG A 21 -26.62 32.48 -26.51
N ALA A 22 -27.89 32.55 -26.18
CA ALA A 22 -28.43 32.19 -24.90
C ALA A 22 -28.32 30.66 -24.62
N ILE A 23 -28.57 29.83 -25.64
CA ILE A 23 -28.42 28.38 -25.55
C ILE A 23 -26.93 28.00 -25.45
N ALA A 24 -26.02 28.65 -26.17
CA ALA A 24 -24.60 28.42 -26.07
C ALA A 24 -24.04 28.84 -24.71
N ALA A 25 -24.50 29.93 -24.12
CA ALA A 25 -24.14 30.36 -22.78
C ALA A 25 -24.67 29.40 -21.70
N ALA A 26 -25.89 28.92 -21.83
CA ALA A 26 -26.47 27.93 -20.90
C ALA A 26 -25.80 26.57 -21.01
N LEU A 27 -25.37 26.11 -22.18
CA LEU A 27 -24.57 24.91 -22.37
C LEU A 27 -23.14 25.07 -21.80
N ALA A 28 -22.52 26.24 -21.97
CA ALA A 28 -21.20 26.52 -21.38
C ALA A 28 -21.23 26.54 -19.84
N ILE A 29 -22.31 27.06 -19.24
CA ILE A 29 -22.51 27.02 -17.77
C ILE A 29 -22.86 25.59 -17.31
N ALA A 30 -23.63 24.82 -18.06
CA ALA A 30 -23.92 23.41 -17.75
C ALA A 30 -22.68 22.51 -17.89
N LEU A 31 -21.78 22.78 -18.85
CA LEU A 31 -20.50 22.09 -18.99
C LEU A 31 -19.49 22.51 -17.91
N SER A 32 -19.59 23.72 -17.35
CA SER A 32 -18.73 24.18 -16.24
C SER A 32 -19.16 23.60 -14.89
N ILE A 33 -20.40 23.13 -14.77
CA ILE A 33 -20.91 22.48 -13.53
C ILE A 33 -20.65 20.95 -13.57
N CYS A 34 -20.31 20.40 -14.74
CA CYS A 34 -19.88 19.01 -14.93
C CYS A 34 -18.36 18.83 -14.91
N ILE A 35 -17.62 19.75 -14.27
CA ILE A 35 -16.37 19.34 -13.63
C ILE A 35 -16.85 18.56 -12.38
N ASN A 36 -17.28 17.31 -12.59
CA ASN A 36 -17.10 16.33 -11.56
C ASN A 36 -15.63 16.45 -11.19
N SER A 37 -15.34 17.11 -10.10
CA SER A 37 -14.18 16.77 -9.32
C SER A 37 -14.27 15.26 -9.23
N ALA A 38 -13.42 14.54 -9.96
CA ALA A 38 -13.27 13.12 -9.77
C ALA A 38 -13.09 13.00 -8.26
N VAL A 39 -14.14 12.56 -7.58
CA VAL A 39 -14.06 12.30 -6.14
C VAL A 39 -13.00 11.23 -6.10
N ALA A 40 -11.77 11.63 -5.76
CA ALA A 40 -10.69 10.71 -5.59
C ALA A 40 -11.19 9.64 -4.64
N GLY A 41 -11.12 8.40 -5.04
CA GLY A 41 -11.62 7.31 -4.23
C GLY A 41 -10.71 7.14 -3.02
N ASP A 42 -11.30 6.89 -1.88
CA ASP A 42 -10.58 6.50 -0.69
C ASP A 42 -10.33 4.98 -0.74
N PRO A 43 -9.07 4.50 -0.84
CA PRO A 43 -8.81 3.07 -0.93
C PRO A 43 -9.15 2.31 0.37
N PHE A 44 -9.39 3.03 1.46
CA PHE A 44 -9.64 2.44 2.77
C PHE A 44 -11.15 2.39 3.13
N ARG A 45 -11.97 3.33 2.62
CA ARG A 45 -13.37 3.51 3.04
C ARG A 45 -14.32 3.46 1.86
N SER A 46 -15.26 2.53 1.91
CA SER A 46 -16.35 2.44 0.94
C SER A 46 -17.53 3.38 1.28
N SER A 47 -17.62 3.79 2.55
CA SER A 47 -18.60 4.78 3.05
C SER A 47 -17.87 5.93 3.73
N ASN A 48 -18.37 7.15 3.57
CA ASN A 48 -17.74 8.38 4.09
C ASN A 48 -16.26 8.50 3.67
N PRO A 49 -15.95 8.46 2.37
CA PRO A 49 -14.58 8.50 1.89
C PRO A 49 -13.89 9.79 2.31
N GLN A 50 -12.62 9.69 2.64
CA GLN A 50 -11.76 10.84 2.87
C GLN A 50 -11.25 11.38 1.53
N ALA A 51 -10.98 12.69 1.49
CA ALA A 51 -10.42 13.30 0.29
C ALA A 51 -8.95 12.90 0.13
N ILE A 52 -8.71 11.83 -0.63
CA ILE A 52 -7.37 11.39 -1.06
C ILE A 52 -7.21 11.78 -2.52
N GLY A 53 -6.07 12.36 -2.89
CA GLY A 53 -5.81 12.80 -4.25
C GLY A 53 -5.79 11.64 -5.26
N PRO A 54 -6.25 11.86 -6.51
CA PRO A 54 -6.36 10.80 -7.52
C PRO A 54 -5.00 10.20 -7.92
N ASN A 55 -3.92 10.98 -7.89
CA ASN A 55 -2.58 10.46 -8.15
C ASN A 55 -2.11 9.56 -6.99
N THR A 56 -2.39 9.95 -5.75
CA THR A 56 -2.07 9.15 -4.56
C THR A 56 -2.85 7.84 -4.55
N GLU A 57 -4.16 7.88 -4.85
CA GLU A 57 -4.98 6.66 -4.97
C GLU A 57 -4.45 5.72 -6.05
N THR A 58 -4.11 6.26 -7.23
CA THR A 58 -3.57 5.48 -8.34
C THR A 58 -2.23 4.84 -7.95
N ALA A 59 -1.33 5.59 -7.34
CA ALA A 59 -0.05 5.10 -6.84
C ALA A 59 -0.24 3.99 -5.78
N PHE A 60 -1.19 4.18 -4.85
CA PHE A 60 -1.52 3.20 -3.84
C PHE A 60 -2.00 1.88 -4.45
N LYS A 61 -2.93 1.92 -5.39
CA LYS A 61 -3.42 0.72 -6.09
C LYS A 61 -2.31 0.02 -6.87
N THR A 62 -1.49 0.78 -7.58
CA THR A 62 -0.36 0.23 -8.35
C THR A 62 0.66 -0.44 -7.45
N MET A 63 0.99 0.17 -6.31
CA MET A 63 1.95 -0.37 -5.35
C MET A 63 1.40 -1.60 -4.61
N PHE A 64 0.23 -1.48 -4.00
CA PHE A 64 -0.26 -2.47 -3.04
C PHE A 64 -1.24 -3.50 -3.62
N GLN A 65 -2.06 -3.11 -4.60
CA GLN A 65 -3.00 -4.03 -5.23
C GLN A 65 -2.37 -4.79 -6.40
N GLN A 66 -1.54 -4.10 -7.22
CA GLN A 66 -0.91 -4.71 -8.39
C GLN A 66 0.49 -5.25 -8.11
N GLY A 67 1.20 -4.71 -7.09
CA GLY A 67 2.59 -5.06 -6.79
C GLY A 67 3.58 -4.57 -7.85
N ASN A 68 3.23 -3.54 -8.63
CA ASN A 68 4.10 -2.95 -9.64
C ASN A 68 4.85 -1.75 -9.07
N TYR A 69 5.95 -2.02 -8.38
CA TYR A 69 6.75 -1.01 -7.69
C TYR A 69 7.40 -0.01 -8.63
N LYS A 70 7.85 -0.47 -9.80
CA LYS A 70 8.51 0.38 -10.81
C LYS A 70 7.56 1.45 -11.35
N GLN A 71 6.32 1.06 -11.67
CA GLN A 71 5.30 2.00 -12.12
C GLN A 71 4.82 2.88 -10.96
N ALA A 72 4.64 2.30 -9.77
CA ALA A 72 4.25 3.05 -8.58
C ALA A 72 5.23 4.18 -8.25
N LYS A 73 6.54 3.98 -8.45
CA LYS A 73 7.55 5.05 -8.26
C LYS A 73 7.22 6.30 -9.04
N THR A 74 6.94 6.16 -10.33
CA THR A 74 6.60 7.31 -11.20
C THR A 74 5.31 7.99 -10.73
N GLN A 75 4.30 7.20 -10.36
CA GLN A 75 3.02 7.72 -9.89
C GLN A 75 3.13 8.40 -8.51
N ILE A 76 3.96 7.86 -7.59
CA ILE A 76 4.25 8.48 -6.30
C ILE A 76 4.92 9.84 -6.50
N GLN A 77 5.87 9.95 -7.42
CA GLN A 77 6.52 11.22 -7.74
C GLN A 77 5.51 12.26 -8.28
N GLN A 78 4.58 11.82 -9.13
CA GLN A 78 3.48 12.67 -9.61
C GLN A 78 2.54 13.08 -8.45
N ALA A 79 2.17 12.15 -7.56
CA ALA A 79 1.35 12.43 -6.40
C ALA A 79 2.00 13.44 -5.45
N VAL A 80 3.27 13.28 -5.11
CA VAL A 80 4.03 14.21 -4.25
C VAL A 80 4.07 15.62 -4.85
N SER A 81 4.17 15.74 -6.19
CA SER A 81 4.21 17.03 -6.86
C SER A 81 2.85 17.69 -6.99
N ALA A 82 1.82 16.91 -7.35
CA ALA A 82 0.48 17.43 -7.64
C ALA A 82 -0.40 17.57 -6.37
N GLU A 83 -0.11 16.80 -5.32
CA GLU A 83 -0.92 16.67 -4.10
C GLU A 83 -0.06 16.93 -2.86
N PRO A 84 0.56 18.11 -2.71
CA PRO A 84 1.57 18.38 -1.68
C PRO A 84 1.04 18.40 -0.24
N ASN A 85 -0.29 18.34 -0.06
CA ASN A 85 -0.94 18.26 1.25
C ASN A 85 -1.46 16.84 1.57
N GLU A 86 -1.17 15.83 0.72
CA GLU A 86 -1.57 14.43 0.95
C GLU A 86 -0.43 13.63 1.59
N PRO A 87 -0.53 13.31 2.91
CA PRO A 87 0.57 12.68 3.62
C PRO A 87 0.81 11.21 3.21
N LEU A 88 -0.21 10.50 2.68
CA LEU A 88 -0.06 9.12 2.18
C LEU A 88 0.94 9.06 1.02
N ALA A 89 0.96 10.07 0.13
CA ALA A 89 1.92 10.13 -0.96
C ALA A 89 3.37 10.13 -0.46
N TYR A 90 3.65 10.94 0.57
CA TYR A 90 4.98 11.00 1.20
C TYR A 90 5.32 9.73 1.97
N ALA A 91 4.35 9.11 2.64
CA ALA A 91 4.56 7.84 3.33
C ALA A 91 4.95 6.72 2.34
N MET A 92 4.28 6.64 1.19
CA MET A 92 4.65 5.72 0.10
C MET A 92 6.02 6.04 -0.47
N ALA A 93 6.35 7.33 -0.67
CA ALA A 93 7.68 7.74 -1.14
C ALA A 93 8.80 7.34 -0.16
N ALA A 94 8.58 7.52 1.15
CA ALA A 94 9.54 7.11 2.18
C ALA A 94 9.74 5.59 2.18
N SER A 95 8.65 4.82 2.08
CA SER A 95 8.71 3.35 2.03
C SER A 95 9.46 2.85 0.79
N LEU A 96 9.24 3.50 -0.37
CA LEU A 96 9.93 3.15 -1.59
C LEU A 96 11.43 3.51 -1.53
N SER A 97 11.77 4.68 -0.96
CA SER A 97 13.17 5.09 -0.74
C SER A 97 13.92 4.11 0.17
N TYR A 98 13.25 3.54 1.19
CA TYR A 98 13.82 2.47 2.01
C TYR A 98 14.16 1.23 1.17
N ILE A 99 13.24 0.81 0.31
CA ILE A 99 13.44 -0.34 -0.59
C ILE A 99 14.60 -0.07 -1.56
N GLU A 100 14.75 1.16 -2.02
CA GLU A 100 15.84 1.62 -2.90
C GLU A 100 17.17 1.83 -2.15
N GLN A 101 17.17 1.68 -0.82
CA GLN A 101 18.30 1.94 0.06
C GLN A 101 18.78 3.41 0.05
N ASP A 102 17.94 4.33 -0.40
CA ASP A 102 18.15 5.76 -0.30
C ASP A 102 17.63 6.29 1.04
N LEU A 103 18.44 6.08 2.08
CA LEU A 103 18.09 6.47 3.45
C LEU A 103 17.99 7.98 3.66
N ASN A 104 18.58 8.80 2.79
CA ASN A 104 18.46 10.25 2.87
C ASN A 104 17.08 10.71 2.36
N SER A 105 16.67 10.24 1.18
CA SER A 105 15.33 10.49 0.67
C SER A 105 14.25 9.88 1.59
N MET A 106 14.48 8.67 2.14
CA MET A 106 13.59 8.07 3.14
C MET A 106 13.36 9.02 4.32
N ASN A 107 14.43 9.55 4.91
CA ASN A 107 14.31 10.47 6.04
C ASN A 107 13.55 11.76 5.67
N SER A 108 13.85 12.33 4.51
CA SER A 108 13.20 13.54 4.02
C SER A 108 11.70 13.34 3.84
N TYR A 109 11.30 12.23 3.20
CA TYR A 109 9.88 11.91 3.00
C TYR A 109 9.18 11.50 4.31
N ALA A 110 9.88 10.84 5.24
CA ALA A 110 9.34 10.54 6.56
C ALA A 110 9.02 11.81 7.37
N GLN A 111 9.94 12.77 7.38
CA GLN A 111 9.71 14.09 7.97
C GLN A 111 8.55 14.81 7.30
N LYS A 112 8.47 14.75 5.97
CA LYS A 112 7.38 15.38 5.22
C LYS A 112 6.04 14.73 5.49
N THR A 113 6.00 13.40 5.63
CA THR A 113 4.79 12.67 6.07
C THR A 113 4.27 13.21 7.41
N ARG A 114 5.18 13.37 8.39
CA ARG A 114 4.86 13.91 9.71
C ARG A 114 4.35 15.35 9.65
N GLU A 115 5.10 16.25 9.00
CA GLU A 115 4.74 17.67 8.88
C GLU A 115 3.38 17.89 8.22
N VAL A 116 3.11 17.16 7.13
CA VAL A 116 1.82 17.24 6.43
C VAL A 116 0.72 16.61 7.28
N GLY A 117 1.00 15.53 8.03
CA GLY A 117 0.09 14.95 9.01
C GLY A 117 -0.28 15.94 10.11
N GLU A 118 0.70 16.59 10.72
CA GLU A 118 0.49 17.65 11.76
C GLU A 118 -0.35 18.81 11.23
N LYS A 119 -0.10 19.23 9.99
CA LYS A 119 -0.90 20.28 9.34
C LYS A 119 -2.34 19.80 9.08
N LEU A 120 -2.49 18.56 8.59
CA LEU A 120 -3.80 17.96 8.31
C LEU A 120 -4.63 17.78 9.59
N ALA A 121 -4.01 17.53 10.75
CA ALA A 121 -4.70 17.38 12.03
C ALA A 121 -5.57 18.57 12.43
N LYS A 122 -5.31 19.78 11.89
CA LYS A 122 -6.10 20.99 12.14
C LYS A 122 -7.48 20.95 11.49
N THR A 123 -7.63 20.21 10.39
CA THR A 123 -8.89 20.12 9.60
C THR A 123 -9.45 18.70 9.57
N ASN A 124 -8.58 17.71 9.71
CA ASN A 124 -8.93 16.29 9.79
C ASN A 124 -8.09 15.61 10.88
N PRO A 125 -8.52 15.72 12.16
CA PRO A 125 -7.76 15.20 13.29
C PRO A 125 -7.49 13.69 13.22
N LEU A 126 -8.41 12.91 12.66
CA LEU A 126 -8.24 11.47 12.50
C LEU A 126 -7.04 11.14 11.60
N ARG A 127 -7.10 11.54 10.32
CA ARG A 127 -6.01 11.25 9.37
C ARG A 127 -4.73 12.00 9.72
N GLY A 128 -4.83 13.21 10.27
CA GLY A 128 -3.68 13.95 10.77
C GLY A 128 -2.89 13.17 11.81
N ASN A 129 -3.56 12.59 12.82
CA ASN A 129 -2.90 11.75 13.81
C ASN A 129 -2.35 10.46 13.22
N ILE A 130 -3.06 9.78 12.31
CA ILE A 130 -2.58 8.57 11.62
C ILE A 130 -1.24 8.86 10.90
N TYR A 131 -1.16 9.95 10.13
CA TYR A 131 0.04 10.23 9.35
C TYR A 131 1.16 10.91 10.12
N THR A 132 0.86 11.61 11.21
CA THR A 132 1.89 12.04 12.17
C THR A 132 2.55 10.82 12.82
N ALA A 133 1.75 9.84 13.22
CA ALA A 133 2.26 8.55 13.71
C ALA A 133 3.10 7.83 12.66
N ALA A 134 2.60 7.73 11.42
CA ALA A 134 3.31 7.09 10.31
C ALA A 134 4.66 7.77 10.03
N GLY A 135 4.71 9.10 10.05
CA GLY A 135 5.96 9.85 9.88
C GLY A 135 6.98 9.53 10.99
N HIS A 136 6.59 9.56 12.26
CA HIS A 136 7.47 9.17 13.36
C HIS A 136 7.93 7.71 13.27
N PHE A 137 7.07 6.80 12.83
CA PHE A 137 7.42 5.41 12.60
C PHE A 137 8.49 5.26 11.51
N LEU A 138 8.32 5.94 10.37
CA LEU A 138 9.28 5.93 9.27
C LEU A 138 10.62 6.59 9.67
N GLU A 139 10.60 7.68 10.44
CA GLU A 139 11.81 8.28 11.03
C GLU A 139 12.54 7.29 11.94
N GLY A 140 11.81 6.55 12.79
CA GLY A 140 12.37 5.50 13.64
C GLY A 140 12.99 4.35 12.85
N ALA A 141 12.31 3.91 11.79
CA ALA A 141 12.82 2.89 10.87
C ALA A 141 14.10 3.36 10.15
N ASN A 142 14.15 4.63 9.73
CA ASN A 142 15.36 5.21 9.12
C ASN A 142 16.55 5.26 10.09
N ILE A 143 16.32 5.55 11.37
CA ILE A 143 17.36 5.52 12.39
C ILE A 143 17.96 4.11 12.50
N ILE A 144 17.11 3.08 12.62
CA ILE A 144 17.57 1.69 12.67
C ILE A 144 18.33 1.29 11.39
N ALA A 145 17.84 1.70 10.22
CA ALA A 145 18.48 1.39 8.96
C ALA A 145 19.87 2.06 8.82
N LYS A 146 20.02 3.28 9.33
CA LYS A 146 21.27 4.06 9.25
C LYS A 146 22.30 3.66 10.31
N GLU A 147 21.88 3.48 11.55
CA GLU A 147 22.76 3.31 12.70
C GLU A 147 22.91 1.85 13.13
N GLY A 148 22.05 0.97 12.58
CA GLY A 148 21.91 -0.42 13.03
C GLY A 148 21.10 -0.53 14.33
N THR A 149 20.65 -1.75 14.64
CA THR A 149 19.76 -1.99 15.79
C THR A 149 20.41 -1.59 17.12
N ALA A 150 21.69 -1.89 17.32
CA ALA A 150 22.33 -1.66 18.62
C ALA A 150 22.42 -0.16 18.99
N LYS A 151 22.75 0.70 18.04
CA LYS A 151 22.88 2.15 18.28
C LYS A 151 21.55 2.89 18.11
N GLY A 152 20.75 2.52 17.12
CA GLY A 152 19.51 3.19 16.79
C GLY A 152 18.34 2.85 17.71
N ALA A 153 18.36 1.68 18.41
CA ALA A 153 17.22 1.23 19.20
C ALA A 153 16.71 2.24 20.24
N PRO A 154 17.54 2.93 21.04
CA PRO A 154 17.03 3.90 22.01
C PRO A 154 16.23 5.04 21.37
N GLN A 155 16.72 5.58 20.26
CA GLN A 155 16.04 6.65 19.52
C GLN A 155 14.79 6.15 18.82
N ALA A 156 14.84 4.97 18.19
CA ALA A 156 13.70 4.35 17.55
C ALA A 156 12.58 4.03 18.56
N LEU A 157 12.90 3.56 19.77
CA LEU A 157 11.92 3.35 20.85
C LEU A 157 11.28 4.65 21.33
N ASN A 158 12.02 5.76 21.38
CA ASN A 158 11.43 7.07 21.67
C ASN A 158 10.44 7.48 20.56
N LYS A 159 10.80 7.27 19.29
CA LYS A 159 9.87 7.50 18.17
C LYS A 159 8.64 6.61 18.29
N LEU A 160 8.79 5.34 18.59
CA LEU A 160 7.69 4.39 18.74
C LEU A 160 6.72 4.80 19.87
N ARG A 161 7.23 5.35 20.99
CA ARG A 161 6.35 5.90 22.03
C ARG A 161 5.46 7.03 21.51
N VAL A 162 6.02 7.94 20.72
CA VAL A 162 5.28 9.04 20.10
C VAL A 162 4.26 8.50 19.08
N VAL A 163 4.63 7.49 18.30
CA VAL A 163 3.71 6.80 17.39
C VAL A 163 2.45 6.32 18.13
N PHE A 164 2.61 5.62 19.26
CA PHE A 164 1.45 5.15 20.03
C PHE A 164 0.60 6.29 20.57
N GLN A 165 1.19 7.40 21.01
CA GLN A 165 0.42 8.56 21.45
C GLN A 165 -0.53 9.10 20.37
N TYR A 166 -0.03 9.24 19.13
CA TYR A 166 -0.85 9.70 18.01
C TYR A 166 -1.87 8.66 17.54
N LEU A 167 -1.50 7.37 17.54
CA LEU A 167 -2.45 6.29 17.20
C LEU A 167 -3.57 6.18 18.24
N ASP A 168 -3.28 6.36 19.53
CA ASP A 168 -4.27 6.38 20.58
C ASP A 168 -5.20 7.62 20.48
N ALA A 169 -4.65 8.77 20.07
CA ALA A 169 -5.46 9.93 19.77
C ALA A 169 -6.42 9.68 18.59
N ALA A 170 -5.94 9.04 17.52
CA ALA A 170 -6.78 8.64 16.39
C ALA A 170 -7.85 7.60 16.79
N ASP A 171 -7.48 6.64 17.63
CA ASP A 171 -8.39 5.58 18.13
C ASP A 171 -9.54 6.15 18.96
N LYS A 172 -9.27 7.18 19.77
CA LYS A 172 -10.33 7.90 20.53
C LYS A 172 -11.31 8.62 19.63
N ILE A 173 -10.89 9.08 18.44
CA ILE A 173 -11.75 9.76 17.47
C ILE A 173 -12.61 8.74 16.72
N ALA A 174 -12.01 7.66 16.22
CA ALA A 174 -12.69 6.68 15.39
C ALA A 174 -12.09 5.26 15.56
N PRO A 175 -12.46 4.51 16.62
CA PRO A 175 -11.86 3.21 16.93
C PRO A 175 -12.14 2.13 15.90
N ASN A 176 -13.09 2.35 14.99
CA ASN A 176 -13.42 1.41 13.91
C ASN A 176 -12.98 1.92 12.53
N ASP A 177 -12.16 2.98 12.48
CA ASP A 177 -11.67 3.49 11.21
C ASP A 177 -10.78 2.46 10.50
N PRO A 178 -11.06 2.14 9.21
CA PRO A 178 -10.37 1.04 8.52
C PRO A 178 -8.91 1.32 8.20
N GLU A 179 -8.53 2.57 7.89
CA GLU A 179 -7.16 2.98 7.64
C GLU A 179 -6.32 2.90 8.92
N LEU A 180 -6.86 3.41 10.03
CA LEU A 180 -6.23 3.31 11.35
C LEU A 180 -6.01 1.85 11.75
N ASN A 181 -7.02 1.00 11.61
CA ASN A 181 -6.94 -0.39 12.01
C ASN A 181 -6.04 -1.22 11.09
N LEU A 182 -5.91 -0.86 9.82
CA LEU A 182 -4.92 -1.45 8.93
C LEU A 182 -3.50 -1.15 9.41
N LEU A 183 -3.20 0.13 9.66
CA LEU A 183 -1.88 0.57 10.11
C LEU A 183 -1.51 -0.05 11.47
N LYS A 184 -2.41 0.05 12.47
CA LYS A 184 -2.19 -0.56 13.81
C LYS A 184 -2.00 -2.07 13.69
N GLY A 185 -2.82 -2.76 12.90
CA GLY A 185 -2.71 -4.21 12.72
C GLY A 185 -1.36 -4.64 12.14
N TYR A 186 -0.85 -3.95 11.12
CA TYR A 186 0.48 -4.24 10.57
C TYR A 186 1.61 -3.90 11.54
N MET A 187 1.51 -2.79 12.27
CA MET A 187 2.49 -2.44 13.29
C MET A 187 2.53 -3.44 14.44
N ASP A 188 1.37 -3.86 14.93
CA ASP A 188 1.25 -4.86 16.00
C ASP A 188 1.82 -6.23 15.54
N LEU A 189 1.58 -6.65 14.28
CA LEU A 189 2.22 -7.84 13.70
C LEU A 189 3.74 -7.70 13.64
N MET A 190 4.25 -6.57 13.20
CA MET A 190 5.69 -6.33 13.12
C MET A 190 6.32 -6.36 14.52
N LEU A 191 5.68 -5.78 15.51
CA LEU A 191 6.16 -5.83 16.91
C LEU A 191 6.10 -7.25 17.47
N ALA A 192 5.02 -7.99 17.15
CA ALA A 192 4.85 -9.37 17.62
C ALA A 192 5.94 -10.32 17.11
N THR A 193 6.46 -10.08 15.90
CA THR A 193 7.55 -10.89 15.32
C THR A 193 8.93 -10.51 15.86
N ASN A 194 9.10 -9.30 16.42
CA ASN A 194 10.39 -8.77 16.86
C ASN A 194 10.53 -8.67 18.39
N LEU A 195 9.42 -8.72 19.14
CA LEU A 195 9.40 -8.61 20.59
C LEU A 195 8.91 -9.89 21.26
N PRO A 196 9.60 -10.44 22.27
CA PRO A 196 9.37 -11.77 22.80
C PRO A 196 8.06 -11.96 23.59
N PHE A 197 7.29 -10.90 23.84
CA PHE A 197 6.07 -10.95 24.66
C PHE A 197 4.82 -10.44 23.93
N SER A 198 4.90 -10.20 22.63
CA SER A 198 3.80 -9.67 21.84
C SER A 198 2.87 -10.80 21.37
N ASN A 199 1.57 -10.52 21.36
CA ASN A 199 0.56 -11.49 20.92
C ASN A 199 0.02 -11.12 19.52
N PRO A 200 0.39 -11.84 18.45
CA PRO A 200 -0.10 -11.55 17.10
C PRO A 200 -1.60 -11.80 16.93
N SER A 201 -2.26 -12.47 17.88
CA SER A 201 -3.70 -12.78 17.77
C SER A 201 -4.56 -11.52 17.81
N GLU A 202 -4.21 -10.53 18.62
CA GLU A 202 -4.94 -9.24 18.67
C GLU A 202 -4.79 -8.45 17.37
N ALA A 203 -3.59 -8.43 16.80
CA ALA A 203 -3.32 -7.81 15.51
C ALA A 203 -4.13 -8.45 14.38
N ILE A 204 -4.18 -9.80 14.36
CA ILE A 204 -4.98 -10.57 13.40
C ILE A 204 -6.47 -10.23 13.56
N GLN A 205 -7.00 -10.21 14.79
CA GLN A 205 -8.40 -9.88 15.06
C GLN A 205 -8.75 -8.45 14.61
N ARG A 206 -7.86 -7.48 14.83
CA ARG A 206 -8.00 -6.10 14.37
C ARG A 206 -8.08 -6.02 12.84
N LEU A 207 -7.19 -6.70 12.14
CA LEU A 207 -7.19 -6.79 10.68
C LEU A 207 -8.46 -7.45 10.15
N GLU A 208 -8.93 -8.53 10.81
CA GLU A 208 -10.12 -9.26 10.40
C GLU A 208 -11.39 -8.43 10.48
N GLN A 209 -11.57 -7.72 11.59
CA GLN A 209 -12.85 -7.09 11.92
C GLN A 209 -12.98 -5.66 11.41
N LYS A 210 -11.86 -4.92 11.28
CA LYS A 210 -11.91 -3.46 11.15
C LYS A 210 -11.11 -2.90 9.99
N ALA A 211 -10.11 -3.62 9.48
CA ALA A 211 -9.18 -3.08 8.49
C ALA A 211 -9.68 -3.18 7.05
N SER A 212 -9.33 -2.18 6.24
CA SER A 212 -9.57 -2.15 4.79
C SER A 212 -8.43 -1.37 4.12
N PRO A 213 -8.11 -1.65 2.82
CA PRO A 213 -8.83 -2.57 1.93
C PRO A 213 -8.62 -4.04 2.32
N ARG A 214 -9.62 -4.87 2.00
CA ARG A 214 -9.66 -6.25 2.48
C ARG A 214 -8.48 -7.10 2.01
N TYR A 215 -7.99 -6.90 0.79
CA TYR A 215 -6.82 -7.64 0.28
C TYR A 215 -5.57 -7.41 1.13
N LEU A 216 -5.35 -6.18 1.64
CA LEU A 216 -4.23 -5.89 2.56
C LEU A 216 -4.48 -6.51 3.95
N ALA A 217 -5.70 -6.41 4.48
CA ALA A 217 -6.04 -7.05 5.73
C ALA A 217 -5.81 -8.57 5.66
N TYR A 218 -6.28 -9.23 4.60
CA TYR A 218 -6.06 -10.67 4.37
C TYR A 218 -4.57 -11.01 4.23
N ARG A 219 -3.78 -10.19 3.52
CA ARG A 219 -2.34 -10.37 3.42
C ARG A 219 -1.66 -10.30 4.80
N GLY A 220 -2.01 -9.31 5.62
CA GLY A 220 -1.48 -9.18 7.00
C GLY A 220 -1.86 -10.40 7.86
N MET A 221 -3.11 -10.87 7.78
CA MET A 221 -3.55 -12.07 8.50
C MET A 221 -2.79 -13.32 8.03
N ALA A 222 -2.55 -13.47 6.73
CA ALA A 222 -1.76 -14.57 6.18
C ALA A 222 -0.33 -14.58 6.73
N VAL A 223 0.32 -13.41 6.83
CA VAL A 223 1.64 -13.24 7.47
C VAL A 223 1.56 -13.67 8.95
N GLY A 224 0.61 -13.12 9.71
CA GLY A 224 0.47 -13.45 11.12
C GLY A 224 0.24 -14.94 11.39
N TYR A 225 -0.63 -15.59 10.61
CA TYR A 225 -0.86 -17.03 10.76
C TYR A 225 0.33 -17.87 10.30
N ARG A 226 1.08 -17.45 9.27
CA ARG A 226 2.35 -18.09 8.85
C ARG A 226 3.35 -18.08 10.01
N ASP A 227 3.53 -16.94 10.65
CA ASP A 227 4.50 -16.76 11.74
C ASP A 227 4.09 -17.53 13.00
N LEU A 228 2.79 -17.71 13.22
CA LEU A 228 2.22 -18.64 14.22
C LEU A 228 2.28 -20.12 13.80
N LYS A 229 2.84 -20.44 12.61
CA LYS A 229 2.86 -21.81 12.03
C LYS A 229 1.49 -22.44 11.83
N LYS A 230 0.42 -21.64 11.74
CA LYS A 230 -0.95 -22.07 11.44
C LYS A 230 -1.17 -22.03 9.92
N TYR A 231 -0.48 -22.90 9.19
CA TYR A 231 -0.35 -22.83 7.74
C TYR A 231 -1.66 -22.92 6.98
N ASP A 232 -2.62 -23.74 7.43
CA ASP A 232 -3.94 -23.84 6.78
C ASP A 232 -4.70 -22.52 6.83
N ARG A 233 -4.67 -21.83 7.98
CA ARG A 233 -5.26 -20.50 8.11
C ARG A 233 -4.49 -19.46 7.30
N ALA A 234 -3.16 -19.54 7.27
CA ALA A 234 -2.34 -18.67 6.45
C ALA A 234 -2.68 -18.80 4.96
N LEU A 235 -2.85 -20.03 4.45
CA LEU A 235 -3.25 -20.29 3.07
C LEU A 235 -4.67 -19.78 2.77
N GLU A 236 -5.61 -19.97 3.69
CA GLU A 236 -6.96 -19.42 3.55
C GLU A 236 -6.93 -17.92 3.27
N PHE A 237 -6.19 -17.15 4.09
CA PHE A 237 -6.13 -15.70 3.94
C PHE A 237 -5.25 -15.24 2.78
N ALA A 238 -4.18 -15.96 2.44
CA ALA A 238 -3.42 -15.70 1.22
C ALA A 238 -4.31 -15.89 -0.03
N ASN A 239 -5.13 -16.93 -0.07
CA ASN A 239 -6.08 -17.16 -1.17
C ASN A 239 -7.17 -16.08 -1.22
N LYS A 240 -7.71 -15.63 -0.08
CA LYS A 240 -8.65 -14.49 -0.04
C LYS A 240 -8.02 -13.20 -0.58
N SER A 241 -6.76 -12.93 -0.23
CA SER A 241 -6.04 -11.79 -0.78
C SER A 241 -5.85 -11.93 -2.29
N LEU A 242 -5.45 -13.11 -2.79
CA LEU A 242 -5.29 -13.38 -4.22
C LEU A 242 -6.60 -13.30 -5.00
N ALA A 243 -7.74 -13.62 -4.40
CA ALA A 243 -9.05 -13.47 -5.05
C ALA A 243 -9.34 -12.00 -5.43
N GLU A 244 -8.86 -11.04 -4.63
CA GLU A 244 -8.96 -9.60 -4.92
C GLU A 244 -7.76 -9.06 -5.73
N THR A 245 -6.63 -9.75 -5.69
CA THR A 245 -5.35 -9.32 -6.31
C THR A 245 -4.65 -10.49 -7.02
N PRO A 246 -5.25 -11.13 -8.05
CA PRO A 246 -4.85 -12.45 -8.56
C PRO A 246 -3.42 -12.54 -9.09
N ASN A 247 -2.84 -11.43 -9.51
CA ASN A 247 -1.48 -11.36 -10.08
C ASN A 247 -0.50 -10.58 -9.19
N ASN A 248 -0.85 -10.32 -7.92
CA ASN A 248 0.05 -9.59 -7.03
C ASN A 248 1.26 -10.48 -6.65
N PRO A 249 2.48 -10.10 -7.07
CA PRO A 249 3.67 -10.94 -6.89
C PRO A 249 4.04 -11.15 -5.42
N GLU A 250 3.76 -10.19 -4.53
CA GLU A 250 4.06 -10.35 -3.11
C GLU A 250 3.11 -11.30 -2.41
N VAL A 251 1.84 -11.35 -2.84
CA VAL A 251 0.87 -12.29 -2.27
C VAL A 251 1.12 -13.70 -2.82
N LEU A 252 1.51 -13.82 -4.09
CA LEU A 252 1.97 -15.08 -4.68
C LEU A 252 3.22 -15.60 -3.97
N TYR A 253 4.19 -14.73 -3.70
CA TYR A 253 5.38 -15.05 -2.93
C TYR A 253 5.04 -15.51 -1.51
N LEU A 254 4.18 -14.77 -0.80
CA LEU A 254 3.70 -15.17 0.53
C LEU A 254 3.03 -16.55 0.51
N LYS A 255 2.17 -16.82 -0.47
CA LYS A 255 1.54 -18.15 -0.62
C LYS A 255 2.60 -19.23 -0.85
N ALA A 256 3.60 -18.97 -1.70
CA ALA A 256 4.70 -19.90 -1.94
C ALA A 256 5.49 -20.21 -0.65
N GLN A 257 5.80 -19.19 0.15
CA GLN A 257 6.48 -19.37 1.44
C GLN A 257 5.66 -20.20 2.44
N ILE A 258 4.35 -19.98 2.51
CA ILE A 258 3.46 -20.77 3.38
C ILE A 258 3.47 -22.23 2.96
N LEU A 259 3.26 -22.52 1.68
CA LEU A 259 3.28 -23.88 1.13
C LEU A 259 4.62 -24.58 1.34
N PHE A 260 5.73 -23.88 1.10
CA PHE A 260 7.06 -24.37 1.37
C PHE A 260 7.25 -24.70 2.86
N SER A 261 6.83 -23.82 3.76
CA SER A 261 6.93 -24.03 5.20
C SER A 261 6.08 -25.22 5.66
N GLN A 262 4.86 -25.35 5.14
CA GLN A 262 3.97 -26.46 5.41
C GLN A 262 4.56 -27.80 4.93
N SER A 263 5.27 -27.80 3.80
CA SER A 263 5.92 -29.00 3.23
C SER A 263 7.08 -29.53 4.08
N GLN A 264 7.57 -28.76 5.07
CA GLN A 264 8.67 -29.17 5.95
C GLN A 264 8.25 -30.17 7.04
N GLY A 265 6.98 -30.59 7.09
CA GLY A 265 6.51 -31.65 7.98
C GLY A 265 7.21 -33.00 7.73
N LYS A 266 6.98 -34.00 8.61
CA LYS A 266 7.73 -35.26 8.68
C LYS A 266 7.80 -36.05 7.36
N ASP A 267 6.85 -35.85 6.43
CA ASP A 267 6.73 -36.67 5.20
C ASP A 267 7.03 -35.94 3.89
N GLY A 268 7.61 -34.74 3.95
CA GLY A 268 8.05 -33.96 2.79
C GLY A 268 7.03 -33.95 1.64
N ASN A 269 5.93 -33.21 1.77
CA ASN A 269 4.83 -33.25 0.81
C ASN A 269 5.24 -32.66 -0.56
N LYS A 270 5.52 -33.53 -1.53
CA LYS A 270 5.92 -33.14 -2.88
C LYS A 270 4.87 -32.28 -3.60
N THR A 271 3.57 -32.52 -3.35
CA THR A 271 2.48 -31.73 -3.93
C THR A 271 2.53 -30.29 -3.46
N LEU A 272 2.77 -30.05 -2.15
CA LEU A 272 2.94 -28.70 -1.61
C LEU A 272 4.17 -27.99 -2.18
N LEU A 273 5.29 -28.72 -2.37
CA LEU A 273 6.48 -28.16 -3.01
C LEU A 273 6.24 -27.76 -4.46
N GLU A 274 5.51 -28.57 -5.22
CA GLU A 274 5.13 -28.25 -6.60
C GLU A 274 4.21 -27.03 -6.68
N GLU A 275 3.26 -26.90 -5.75
CA GLU A 275 2.40 -25.72 -5.67
C GLU A 275 3.20 -24.49 -5.24
N ALA A 276 4.12 -24.61 -4.28
CA ALA A 276 5.04 -23.54 -3.89
C ALA A 276 5.86 -23.05 -5.09
N ARG A 277 6.46 -23.97 -5.84
CA ARG A 277 7.21 -23.67 -7.05
C ARG A 277 6.39 -22.86 -8.07
N LYS A 278 5.16 -23.31 -8.36
CA LYS A 278 4.26 -22.59 -9.28
C LYS A 278 3.99 -21.16 -8.84
N ASN A 279 3.81 -20.95 -7.53
CA ASN A 279 3.56 -19.61 -6.98
C ASN A 279 4.83 -18.75 -6.98
N PHE A 280 6.04 -19.32 -6.77
CA PHE A 280 7.31 -18.61 -6.97
C PHE A 280 7.50 -18.23 -8.44
N ASP A 281 7.25 -19.16 -9.39
CA ASP A 281 7.33 -18.89 -10.81
C ASP A 281 6.39 -17.74 -11.22
N ALA A 282 5.16 -17.73 -10.69
CA ALA A 282 4.18 -16.68 -10.95
C ALA A 282 4.58 -15.32 -10.32
N ALA A 283 5.15 -15.32 -9.12
CA ALA A 283 5.64 -14.10 -8.46
C ALA A 283 6.80 -13.45 -9.24
N LEU A 284 7.60 -14.26 -9.93
CA LEU A 284 8.72 -13.82 -10.76
C LEU A 284 8.38 -13.66 -12.25
N ALA A 285 7.10 -13.68 -12.63
CA ALA A 285 6.70 -13.55 -14.04
C ALA A 285 7.11 -12.21 -14.68
N LYS A 286 7.25 -11.16 -13.86
CA LYS A 286 7.66 -9.81 -14.28
C LYS A 286 8.67 -9.24 -13.27
N PRO A 287 9.89 -9.77 -13.22
CA PRO A 287 10.84 -9.41 -12.18
C PRO A 287 11.31 -7.95 -12.27
N ASP A 288 11.30 -7.35 -13.46
CA ASP A 288 11.66 -5.94 -13.67
C ASP A 288 10.66 -4.91 -13.08
N GLN A 289 9.49 -5.36 -12.61
CA GLN A 289 8.52 -4.54 -11.91
C GLN A 289 8.77 -4.48 -10.38
N LEU A 290 9.62 -5.36 -9.88
CA LEU A 290 9.89 -5.54 -8.46
C LEU A 290 11.25 -4.97 -8.07
N PRO A 291 11.43 -4.58 -6.80
CA PRO A 291 12.75 -4.26 -6.27
C PRO A 291 13.70 -5.46 -6.43
N ARG A 292 14.92 -5.18 -6.84
CA ARG A 292 15.94 -6.19 -7.11
C ARG A 292 16.22 -7.11 -5.91
N SER A 293 16.26 -6.53 -4.70
CA SER A 293 16.44 -7.30 -3.46
C SER A 293 15.31 -8.31 -3.25
N LEU A 294 14.06 -7.92 -3.50
CA LEU A 294 12.91 -8.82 -3.42
C LEU A 294 12.99 -9.93 -4.47
N VAL A 295 13.36 -9.58 -5.72
CA VAL A 295 13.56 -10.58 -6.78
C VAL A 295 14.64 -11.60 -6.40
N ALA A 296 15.75 -11.15 -5.83
CA ALA A 296 16.83 -12.01 -5.36
C ALA A 296 16.35 -13.02 -4.30
N GLU A 297 15.56 -12.57 -3.33
CA GLU A 297 15.00 -13.44 -2.29
C GLU A 297 13.99 -14.44 -2.84
N ILE A 298 13.04 -13.99 -3.68
CA ILE A 298 12.06 -14.90 -4.30
C ILE A 298 12.78 -15.96 -5.14
N PHE A 299 13.78 -15.55 -5.92
CA PHE A 299 14.58 -16.45 -6.76
C PHE A 299 15.37 -17.48 -5.91
N PHE A 300 15.94 -17.03 -4.80
CA PHE A 300 16.66 -17.91 -3.87
C PHE A 300 15.74 -19.00 -3.30
N GLU A 301 14.57 -18.63 -2.82
CA GLU A 301 13.62 -19.59 -2.27
C GLU A 301 13.05 -20.52 -3.35
N GLN A 302 12.82 -20.00 -4.57
CA GLN A 302 12.44 -20.79 -5.74
C GLN A 302 13.53 -21.84 -6.07
N CYS A 303 14.80 -21.43 -6.12
CA CYS A 303 15.94 -22.34 -6.37
C CYS A 303 16.00 -23.46 -5.33
N ARG A 304 15.89 -23.13 -4.04
CA ARG A 304 15.86 -24.12 -2.95
C ARG A 304 14.67 -25.08 -3.07
N THR A 305 13.52 -24.58 -3.47
CA THR A 305 12.31 -25.39 -3.69
C THR A 305 12.55 -26.39 -4.83
N ARG A 306 13.16 -25.95 -5.95
CA ARG A 306 13.50 -26.83 -7.06
C ARG A 306 14.53 -27.90 -6.67
N ASN A 307 15.56 -27.55 -5.90
CA ASN A 307 16.53 -28.53 -5.39
C ASN A 307 15.88 -29.67 -4.60
N ARG A 308 14.83 -29.37 -3.83
CA ARG A 308 14.08 -30.40 -3.10
C ARG A 308 13.18 -31.25 -4.00
N LEU A 309 12.64 -30.67 -5.07
CA LEU A 309 11.73 -31.36 -5.98
C LEU A 309 12.47 -32.35 -6.88
N ASP A 310 13.59 -31.96 -7.44
CA ASP A 310 14.33 -32.74 -8.44
C ASP A 310 15.62 -33.36 -7.89
N SER A 311 15.88 -33.22 -6.59
CA SER A 311 17.08 -33.72 -5.89
C SER A 311 18.42 -33.26 -6.50
N LYS A 312 18.39 -32.15 -7.26
CA LYS A 312 19.62 -31.51 -7.77
C LYS A 312 20.19 -30.57 -6.69
N SER A 313 21.50 -30.36 -6.75
CA SER A 313 22.20 -29.44 -5.85
C SER A 313 22.66 -28.22 -6.65
N ARG A 314 21.72 -27.27 -6.92
CA ARG A 314 22.07 -25.95 -7.46
C ARG A 314 22.65 -25.09 -6.34
N ASP A 315 23.70 -24.36 -6.65
CA ASP A 315 24.24 -23.37 -5.72
C ASP A 315 23.40 -22.08 -5.78
N CYS A 316 22.40 -21.99 -4.91
CA CYS A 316 21.39 -20.92 -4.93
C CYS A 316 21.95 -19.59 -4.40
N ASP A 317 22.97 -19.59 -3.54
CA ASP A 317 23.53 -18.38 -2.93
C ASP A 317 24.24 -17.49 -3.96
N PRO A 318 25.21 -17.96 -4.76
CA PRO A 318 25.82 -17.12 -5.81
C PRO A 318 24.84 -16.66 -6.87
N MET A 319 23.81 -17.46 -7.16
CA MET A 319 22.78 -17.07 -8.13
C MET A 319 21.91 -15.91 -7.60
N ARG A 320 21.52 -15.96 -6.31
CA ARG A 320 20.86 -14.86 -5.61
C ARG A 320 21.73 -13.60 -5.60
N ASP A 321 23.00 -13.77 -5.19
CA ASP A 321 23.94 -12.68 -5.04
C ASP A 321 24.19 -11.96 -6.37
N LYS A 322 24.27 -12.71 -7.48
CA LYS A 322 24.35 -12.12 -8.82
C LYS A 322 23.16 -11.23 -9.16
N ILE A 323 21.93 -11.57 -8.71
CA ILE A 323 20.75 -10.74 -8.89
C ILE A 323 20.82 -9.54 -7.95
N ARG A 324 21.14 -9.76 -6.66
CA ARG A 324 21.17 -8.74 -5.64
C ARG A 324 22.21 -7.64 -5.91
N ASP A 325 23.39 -8.04 -6.39
CA ASP A 325 24.55 -7.16 -6.54
C ASP A 325 24.66 -6.55 -7.96
N ALA A 326 23.70 -6.84 -8.85
CA ALA A 326 23.62 -6.21 -10.17
C ALA A 326 23.33 -4.70 -10.05
N ASP A 327 23.57 -3.95 -11.12
CA ASP A 327 23.30 -2.51 -11.17
C ASP A 327 21.80 -2.18 -11.18
N GLY A 328 21.45 -1.01 -10.64
CA GLY A 328 20.08 -0.50 -10.62
C GLY A 328 19.27 -0.95 -9.40
N VAL A 329 18.02 -0.51 -9.33
CA VAL A 329 17.09 -0.75 -8.21
C VAL A 329 16.12 -1.89 -8.50
N TRP A 330 15.80 -2.08 -9.76
CA TRP A 330 14.77 -3.02 -10.23
C TRP A 330 15.37 -4.38 -10.57
N GLY A 331 14.55 -5.39 -10.50
CA GLY A 331 14.93 -6.73 -10.93
C GLY A 331 15.33 -6.77 -12.41
N PRO A 332 16.06 -7.81 -12.81
CA PRO A 332 16.52 -7.97 -14.20
C PRO A 332 15.35 -8.27 -15.15
N ALA A 333 15.49 -7.92 -16.42
CA ALA A 333 14.51 -8.26 -17.45
C ALA A 333 14.36 -9.78 -17.67
N ALA A 334 15.42 -10.56 -17.38
CA ALA A 334 15.43 -12.03 -17.45
C ALA A 334 16.22 -12.60 -16.27
N LEU A 335 15.70 -13.69 -15.71
CA LEU A 335 16.34 -14.40 -14.60
C LEU A 335 17.33 -15.45 -15.10
N PRO A 336 18.34 -15.79 -14.27
CA PRO A 336 19.20 -16.94 -14.57
C PRO A 336 18.38 -18.23 -14.68
N PRO A 337 18.79 -19.19 -15.53
CA PRO A 337 18.13 -20.50 -15.61
C PRO A 337 18.35 -21.31 -14.33
N LEU A 338 17.30 -22.05 -13.89
CA LEU A 338 17.30 -22.99 -12.75
C LEU A 338 17.24 -24.42 -13.20
#